data_4551d02986c35fca807f347656fa04cc
#
_entry.id   4551d02986c35fca807f347656fa04cc
#
_cell.length_a   1.000
_cell.length_b   1.000
_cell.length_c   1.000
_cell.angle_alpha   90.00
_cell.angle_beta   90.00
_cell.angle_gamma   90.00
#
_symmetry.space_group_name_H-M   'P 1'
#
loop_
_entity.id
_entity.type
_entity.pdbx_description
1 polymer ?
#
loop_
_entity_poly.entity_id
_entity_poly.type
_entity_poly.pdbx_seq_one_letter_code
_entity_poly.pdbx_strand_id
1 'polypeptide(L)'
;MMITRNFIGVVVLCLCALAACTSSKESKKTLTVLSWNVWHGGHSKTYSGKGCEGTIDILKKSEADVVLMIETYGAAPMVADSLGYSYNLISDNLSIYSRYPIIRKYAFADSISTFNFGGVMIDVDGKPVRVFNTWLHYLPDMRLVPTDKSKEEILAWEMEGTRDEEIHKILSVLQPLLAEADSIPIIMGGDFNVHSH
;
A
#
# COMPACT_ATOMS: atom_id res chain seq x y z
N MET A 1 -72.93 58.42 -16.84
CA MET A 1 -71.52 58.50 -16.40
C MET A 1 -71.15 57.13 -15.87
N MET A 2 -70.61 56.30 -16.71
CA MET A 2 -70.24 54.92 -16.37
C MET A 2 -68.71 54.83 -16.13
N ILE A 3 -68.36 54.40 -14.98
CA ILE A 3 -66.97 54.16 -14.57
C ILE A 3 -66.68 52.70 -14.80
N THR A 4 -65.82 52.43 -15.78
CA THR A 4 -65.30 51.10 -16.03
C THR A 4 -64.03 50.86 -15.16
N ARG A 5 -64.07 49.85 -14.28
CA ARG A 5 -62.94 49.38 -13.45
C ARG A 5 -62.20 48.33 -14.22
N ASN A 6 -60.95 48.64 -14.61
CA ASN A 6 -59.99 47.65 -15.18
C ASN A 6 -59.51 46.79 -14.03
N PHE A 7 -59.71 45.44 -14.13
CA PHE A 7 -59.00 44.42 -13.36
C PHE A 7 -57.70 44.05 -14.02
N ILE A 8 -56.57 44.36 -13.40
CA ILE A 8 -55.28 43.89 -13.78
C ILE A 8 -55.06 42.56 -13.06
N GLY A 9 -55.11 41.45 -13.81
CA GLY A 9 -54.77 40.12 -13.28
C GLY A 9 -53.23 39.98 -13.21
N VAL A 10 -52.72 39.84 -12.00
CA VAL A 10 -51.34 39.49 -11.76
C VAL A 10 -51.21 37.98 -11.86
N VAL A 11 -50.58 37.51 -12.94
CA VAL A 11 -50.18 36.08 -13.08
C VAL A 11 -48.87 35.90 -12.35
N VAL A 12 -48.90 35.26 -11.20
CA VAL A 12 -47.70 34.81 -10.47
C VAL A 12 -47.24 33.48 -11.08
N LEU A 13 -46.17 33.53 -11.87
CA LEU A 13 -45.49 32.34 -12.35
C LEU A 13 -44.62 31.74 -11.21
N CYS A 14 -45.10 30.70 -10.54
CA CYS A 14 -44.23 29.90 -9.67
C CYS A 14 -43.29 29.06 -10.51
N LEU A 15 -42.03 29.49 -10.70
CA LEU A 15 -40.94 28.66 -11.17
C LEU A 15 -40.51 27.72 -10.05
N CYS A 16 -41.04 26.49 -10.03
CA CYS A 16 -40.50 25.41 -9.24
C CYS A 16 -39.17 24.99 -9.87
N ALA A 17 -38.06 25.48 -9.34
CA ALA A 17 -36.76 24.93 -9.65
C ALA A 17 -36.67 23.50 -9.08
N LEU A 18 -36.89 22.52 -9.93
CA LEU A 18 -36.55 21.12 -9.65
C LEU A 18 -35.01 21.04 -9.57
N ALA A 19 -34.50 21.18 -8.34
CA ALA A 19 -33.12 20.77 -8.05
C ALA A 19 -33.09 19.25 -8.20
N ALA A 20 -32.74 18.79 -9.40
CA ALA A 20 -32.37 17.40 -9.63
C ALA A 20 -31.11 17.15 -8.81
N CYS A 21 -31.26 16.55 -7.63
CA CYS A 21 -30.17 15.90 -6.92
C CYS A 21 -29.69 14.76 -7.82
N THR A 22 -28.76 15.06 -8.73
CA THR A 22 -27.94 14.04 -9.37
C THR A 22 -27.06 13.47 -8.25
N SER A 23 -27.52 12.38 -7.63
CA SER A 23 -26.66 11.51 -6.86
C SER A 23 -25.57 11.02 -7.81
N SER A 24 -24.45 11.74 -7.82
CA SER A 24 -23.24 11.23 -8.45
C SER A 24 -22.93 9.94 -7.71
N LYS A 25 -23.13 8.78 -8.34
CA LYS A 25 -22.58 7.51 -7.88
C LYS A 25 -21.10 7.78 -7.71
N GLU A 26 -20.64 7.89 -6.47
CA GLU A 26 -19.22 7.97 -6.16
C GLU A 26 -18.57 6.76 -6.79
N SER A 27 -17.85 6.95 -7.87
CA SER A 27 -17.12 5.89 -8.55
C SER A 27 -16.17 5.31 -7.50
N LYS A 28 -16.35 4.03 -7.16
CA LYS A 28 -15.42 3.34 -6.25
C LYS A 28 -14.05 3.41 -6.88
N LYS A 29 -13.16 4.21 -6.31
CA LYS A 29 -11.79 4.33 -6.76
C LYS A 29 -11.03 3.08 -6.30
N THR A 30 -10.43 2.37 -7.23
CA THR A 30 -9.57 1.23 -6.96
C THR A 30 -8.15 1.73 -6.75
N LEU A 31 -7.48 1.27 -5.71
CA LEU A 31 -6.05 1.47 -5.47
C LEU A 31 -5.31 0.19 -5.86
N THR A 32 -4.44 0.27 -6.86
CA THR A 32 -3.63 -0.86 -7.31
C THR A 32 -2.31 -0.86 -6.55
N VAL A 33 -2.04 -1.94 -5.81
CA VAL A 33 -0.82 -2.11 -5.03
C VAL A 33 -0.04 -3.29 -5.58
N LEU A 34 1.24 -3.07 -5.90
CA LEU A 34 2.20 -4.09 -6.30
C LEU A 34 3.19 -4.34 -5.16
N SER A 35 3.37 -5.59 -4.76
CA SER A 35 4.46 -6.01 -3.86
C SER A 35 5.42 -6.89 -4.63
N TRP A 36 6.73 -6.57 -4.58
CA TRP A 36 7.73 -7.29 -5.38
C TRP A 36 9.11 -7.28 -4.74
N ASN A 37 9.64 -8.47 -4.44
CA ASN A 37 11.06 -8.65 -4.16
C ASN A 37 11.80 -8.65 -5.51
N VAL A 38 12.64 -7.62 -5.74
CA VAL A 38 13.32 -7.39 -7.02
C VAL A 38 14.70 -8.00 -7.08
N TRP A 39 15.10 -8.70 -6.01
CA TRP A 39 16.40 -9.35 -5.92
C TRP A 39 17.58 -8.41 -6.22
N HIS A 40 18.20 -7.89 -5.15
CA HIS A 40 19.34 -6.98 -5.22
C HIS A 40 19.13 -5.74 -6.12
N GLY A 41 17.98 -5.07 -6.02
CA GLY A 41 17.64 -3.88 -6.81
C GLY A 41 17.57 -4.14 -8.32
N GLY A 42 17.36 -5.39 -8.72
CA GLY A 42 17.41 -5.81 -10.11
C GLY A 42 18.83 -6.01 -10.66
N HIS A 43 19.87 -5.91 -9.81
CA HIS A 43 21.28 -5.99 -10.23
C HIS A 43 21.93 -7.36 -10.00
N SER A 44 21.14 -8.45 -9.92
CA SER A 44 21.71 -9.78 -9.71
C SER A 44 22.74 -10.14 -10.78
N LYS A 45 23.94 -10.52 -10.34
CA LYS A 45 25.02 -11.01 -11.24
C LYS A 45 24.69 -12.34 -11.90
N THR A 46 23.68 -13.03 -11.41
CA THR A 46 23.28 -14.37 -11.88
C THR A 46 22.45 -14.33 -13.16
N TYR A 47 21.80 -13.20 -13.44
CA TYR A 47 20.96 -13.04 -14.60
C TYR A 47 21.52 -11.94 -15.50
N SER A 48 21.76 -12.25 -16.76
CA SER A 48 22.24 -11.33 -17.81
C SER A 48 21.17 -10.34 -18.29
N GLY A 49 20.19 -10.01 -17.43
CA GLY A 49 19.09 -9.13 -17.76
C GLY A 49 19.46 -7.65 -17.71
N LYS A 50 18.49 -6.79 -18.05
CA LYS A 50 18.63 -5.34 -18.06
C LYS A 50 18.78 -4.71 -16.66
N GLY A 51 18.83 -5.51 -15.61
CA GLY A 51 19.00 -5.03 -14.25
C GLY A 51 17.88 -4.08 -13.83
N CYS A 52 18.23 -2.95 -13.21
CA CYS A 52 17.26 -1.98 -12.71
C CYS A 52 16.37 -1.38 -13.82
N GLU A 53 16.87 -1.26 -15.06
CA GLU A 53 16.06 -0.81 -16.20
C GLU A 53 14.89 -1.76 -16.48
N GLY A 54 15.16 -3.08 -16.46
CA GLY A 54 14.11 -4.10 -16.62
C GLY A 54 13.07 -4.05 -15.50
N THR A 55 13.52 -3.82 -14.27
CA THR A 55 12.63 -3.59 -13.12
C THR A 55 11.73 -2.38 -13.35
N ILE A 56 12.30 -1.24 -13.76
CA ILE A 56 11.55 -0.02 -14.05
C ILE A 56 10.53 -0.23 -15.18
N ASP A 57 10.89 -0.95 -16.24
CA ASP A 57 9.98 -1.26 -17.34
C ASP A 57 8.77 -2.06 -16.89
N ILE A 58 8.96 -3.04 -15.99
CA ILE A 58 7.88 -3.83 -15.41
C ILE A 58 7.00 -2.97 -14.50
N LEU A 59 7.62 -2.14 -13.66
CA LEU A 59 6.89 -1.24 -12.77
C LEU A 59 6.01 -0.25 -13.55
N LYS A 60 6.53 0.33 -14.62
CA LYS A 60 5.74 1.21 -15.51
C LYS A 60 4.56 0.49 -16.15
N LYS A 61 4.76 -0.75 -16.62
CA LYS A 61 3.70 -1.55 -17.24
C LYS A 61 2.65 -2.05 -16.25
N SER A 62 2.99 -2.17 -14.96
CA SER A 62 2.05 -2.59 -13.92
C SER A 62 0.97 -1.55 -13.65
N GLU A 63 1.23 -0.27 -13.98
CA GLU A 63 0.37 0.88 -13.67
C GLU A 63 -0.04 0.95 -12.18
N ALA A 64 0.72 0.30 -11.30
CA ALA A 64 0.43 0.29 -9.88
C ALA A 64 0.46 1.71 -9.29
N ASP A 65 -0.50 2.03 -8.44
CA ASP A 65 -0.55 3.31 -7.73
C ASP A 65 0.44 3.36 -6.58
N VAL A 66 0.69 2.19 -5.97
CA VAL A 66 1.63 2.00 -4.87
C VAL A 66 2.50 0.78 -5.15
N VAL A 67 3.81 0.90 -4.94
CA VAL A 67 4.76 -0.20 -5.05
C VAL A 67 5.45 -0.42 -3.72
N LEU A 68 5.35 -1.64 -3.21
CA LEU A 68 6.10 -2.16 -2.08
C LEU A 68 7.28 -2.96 -2.64
N MET A 69 8.46 -2.35 -2.64
CA MET A 69 9.64 -2.97 -3.23
C MET A 69 10.54 -3.53 -2.13
N ILE A 70 10.98 -4.76 -2.30
CA ILE A 70 11.83 -5.49 -1.38
C ILE A 70 13.16 -5.76 -2.08
N GLU A 71 14.23 -5.77 -1.31
CA GLU A 71 15.62 -5.88 -1.79
C GLU A 71 16.02 -4.76 -2.75
N THR A 72 15.69 -3.53 -2.37
CA THR A 72 15.90 -2.32 -3.18
C THR A 72 17.37 -2.00 -3.43
N TYR A 73 18.24 -2.20 -2.45
CA TYR A 73 19.72 -2.09 -2.47
C TYR A 73 20.25 -0.96 -3.37
N GLY A 74 19.93 0.28 -3.05
CA GLY A 74 20.42 1.47 -3.75
C GLY A 74 19.66 1.86 -5.02
N ALA A 75 18.72 1.04 -5.51
CA ALA A 75 17.93 1.36 -6.70
C ALA A 75 16.82 2.40 -6.46
N ALA A 76 16.48 2.69 -5.18
CA ALA A 76 15.31 3.47 -4.82
C ALA A 76 15.21 4.85 -5.50
N PRO A 77 16.24 5.71 -5.53
CA PRO A 77 16.14 7.01 -6.17
C PRO A 77 15.85 6.89 -7.67
N MET A 78 16.54 6.00 -8.37
CA MET A 78 16.38 5.81 -9.81
C MET A 78 14.99 5.30 -10.17
N VAL A 79 14.44 4.39 -9.36
CA VAL A 79 13.06 3.90 -9.54
C VAL A 79 12.07 5.03 -9.34
N ALA A 80 12.22 5.81 -8.25
CA ALA A 80 11.33 6.94 -7.95
C ALA A 80 11.31 7.98 -9.07
N ASP A 81 12.49 8.40 -9.52
CA ASP A 81 12.65 9.38 -10.61
C ASP A 81 12.04 8.87 -11.92
N SER A 82 12.26 7.58 -12.23
CA SER A 82 11.76 6.97 -13.46
C SER A 82 10.24 6.82 -13.50
N LEU A 83 9.60 6.64 -12.33
CA LEU A 83 8.16 6.54 -12.19
C LEU A 83 7.50 7.92 -11.99
N GLY A 84 8.25 8.93 -11.52
CA GLY A 84 7.71 10.21 -11.08
C GLY A 84 6.88 10.08 -9.80
N TYR A 85 7.22 9.13 -8.92
CA TYR A 85 6.48 8.84 -7.70
C TYR A 85 7.14 9.47 -6.47
N SER A 86 6.30 9.83 -5.50
CA SER A 86 6.78 10.03 -4.12
C SER A 86 7.32 8.72 -3.58
N TYR A 87 8.42 8.75 -2.81
CA TYR A 87 8.95 7.52 -2.24
C TYR A 87 9.44 7.70 -0.79
N ASN A 88 9.47 6.60 -0.07
CA ASN A 88 10.11 6.48 1.22
C ASN A 88 11.07 5.27 1.19
N LEU A 89 12.35 5.55 1.38
CA LEU A 89 13.35 4.54 1.66
C LEU A 89 13.27 4.23 3.17
N ILE A 90 12.73 3.06 3.51
CA ILE A 90 12.62 2.59 4.89
C ILE A 90 13.99 2.13 5.36
N SER A 91 14.68 1.36 4.51
CA SER A 91 16.05 0.89 4.64
C SER A 91 16.59 0.52 3.27
N ASP A 92 17.86 0.10 3.18
CA ASP A 92 18.40 -0.41 1.91
C ASP A 92 17.61 -1.61 1.36
N ASN A 93 16.95 -2.36 2.24
CA ASN A 93 16.11 -3.51 1.86
C ASN A 93 14.71 -3.11 1.39
N LEU A 94 14.08 -2.15 2.06
CA LEU A 94 12.66 -1.84 1.88
C LEU A 94 12.43 -0.41 1.39
N SER A 95 11.61 -0.28 0.35
CA SER A 95 11.11 1.02 -0.11
C SER A 95 9.62 0.96 -0.47
N ILE A 96 8.96 2.10 -0.38
CA ILE A 96 7.58 2.30 -0.81
C ILE A 96 7.56 3.46 -1.78
N TYR A 97 6.92 3.26 -2.93
CA TYR A 97 6.67 4.29 -3.94
C TYR A 97 5.18 4.51 -4.06
N SER A 98 4.78 5.75 -4.25
CA SER A 98 3.37 6.11 -4.36
C SER A 98 3.17 7.19 -5.40
N ARG A 99 2.15 7.01 -6.23
CA ARG A 99 1.62 8.04 -7.13
C ARG A 99 1.00 9.19 -6.34
N TYR A 100 0.58 8.92 -5.12
CA TYR A 100 -0.02 9.87 -4.20
C TYR A 100 1.01 10.47 -3.24
N PRO A 101 0.76 11.67 -2.69
CA PRO A 101 1.65 12.27 -1.70
C PRO A 101 1.82 11.40 -0.46
N ILE A 102 3.05 11.25 0.02
CA ILE A 102 3.35 10.65 1.32
C ILE A 102 3.24 11.76 2.37
N ILE A 103 2.28 11.60 3.30
CA ILE A 103 1.97 12.60 4.33
C ILE A 103 2.50 12.24 5.73
N ARG A 104 2.87 10.97 5.95
CA ARG A 104 3.49 10.49 7.19
C ARG A 104 4.38 9.29 6.92
N LYS A 105 5.43 9.14 7.72
CA LYS A 105 6.32 7.96 7.72
C LYS A 105 6.17 7.23 9.05
N TYR A 106 6.23 5.91 9.00
CA TYR A 106 6.20 5.03 10.16
C TYR A 106 7.50 4.24 10.23
N ALA A 107 8.16 4.32 11.38
CA ALA A 107 9.31 3.51 11.74
C ALA A 107 9.14 3.05 13.20
N PHE A 108 9.47 1.81 13.46
CA PHE A 108 9.29 1.18 14.76
C PHE A 108 10.61 0.57 15.26
N ALA A 109 11.70 1.33 15.07
CA ALA A 109 13.07 0.86 15.27
C ALA A 109 13.35 0.31 16.69
N ASP A 110 12.59 0.76 17.69
CA ASP A 110 12.70 0.25 19.07
C ASP A 110 12.04 -1.14 19.25
N SER A 111 11.20 -1.56 18.31
CA SER A 111 10.45 -2.82 18.38
C SER A 111 10.87 -3.80 17.29
N ILE A 112 11.06 -3.32 16.07
CA ILE A 112 11.46 -4.13 14.93
C ILE A 112 12.38 -3.34 13.99
N SER A 113 13.40 -4.01 13.46
CA SER A 113 14.35 -3.42 12.53
C SER A 113 13.65 -2.81 11.31
N THR A 114 14.09 -1.62 10.88
CA THR A 114 13.67 -1.01 9.61
C THR A 114 14.09 -1.83 8.38
N PHE A 115 15.04 -2.76 8.54
CA PHE A 115 15.37 -3.74 7.51
C PHE A 115 14.21 -4.70 7.23
N ASN A 116 13.38 -4.96 8.27
CA ASN A 116 12.29 -5.92 8.23
C ASN A 116 10.91 -5.29 8.03
N PHE A 117 10.69 -4.06 8.54
CA PHE A 117 9.36 -3.47 8.54
C PHE A 117 9.37 -1.95 8.63
N GLY A 118 8.40 -1.34 7.96
CA GLY A 118 8.10 0.09 8.05
C GLY A 118 7.00 0.48 7.08
N GLY A 119 6.61 1.75 7.11
CA GLY A 119 5.48 2.16 6.30
C GLY A 119 5.35 3.66 6.12
N VAL A 120 4.28 4.02 5.42
CA VAL A 120 3.87 5.40 5.15
C VAL A 120 2.37 5.56 5.31
N MET A 121 1.92 6.80 5.46
CA MET A 121 0.55 7.20 5.16
C MET A 121 0.58 8.01 3.87
N ILE A 122 -0.27 7.65 2.93
CA ILE A 122 -0.46 8.35 1.67
C ILE A 122 -1.81 9.07 1.67
N ASP A 123 -1.91 10.16 0.92
CA ASP A 123 -3.19 10.88 0.71
C ASP A 123 -3.76 10.52 -0.67
N VAL A 124 -4.75 9.66 -0.69
CA VAL A 124 -5.46 9.25 -1.90
C VAL A 124 -6.64 10.19 -2.13
N ASP A 125 -6.38 11.34 -2.76
CA ASP A 125 -7.38 12.38 -3.06
C ASP A 125 -8.17 12.83 -1.82
N GLY A 126 -7.46 13.17 -0.76
CA GLY A 126 -8.03 13.62 0.53
C GLY A 126 -8.44 12.47 1.45
N LYS A 127 -8.20 11.21 1.07
CA LYS A 127 -8.48 10.03 1.89
C LYS A 127 -7.16 9.37 2.31
N PRO A 128 -6.79 9.43 3.59
CA PRO A 128 -5.54 8.81 4.06
C PRO A 128 -5.63 7.28 3.99
N VAL A 129 -4.50 6.65 3.64
CA VAL A 129 -4.32 5.20 3.64
C VAL A 129 -2.96 4.87 4.25
N ARG A 130 -2.93 3.95 5.22
CA ARG A 130 -1.67 3.44 5.78
C ARG A 130 -1.17 2.28 4.93
N VAL A 131 0.09 2.34 4.56
CA VAL A 131 0.73 1.33 3.70
C VAL A 131 2.01 0.88 4.36
N PHE A 132 2.16 -0.43 4.55
CA PHE A 132 3.33 -1.03 5.18
C PHE A 132 3.99 -2.04 4.25
N ASN A 133 5.33 -2.08 4.31
CA ASN A 133 6.16 -3.03 3.60
C ASN A 133 6.97 -3.87 4.59
N THR A 134 7.10 -5.17 4.32
CA THR A 134 7.84 -6.09 5.18
C THR A 134 8.74 -7.03 4.38
N TRP A 135 9.80 -7.45 5.02
CA TRP A 135 10.59 -8.62 4.66
C TRP A 135 10.82 -9.43 5.93
N LEU A 136 10.24 -10.62 5.99
CA LEU A 136 10.53 -11.54 7.08
C LEU A 136 11.78 -12.34 6.76
N HIS A 137 12.56 -12.65 7.78
CA HIS A 137 13.77 -13.45 7.61
C HIS A 137 13.44 -14.83 7.03
N TYR A 138 14.29 -15.31 6.13
CA TYR A 138 14.03 -16.56 5.41
C TYR A 138 14.22 -17.85 6.24
N LEU A 139 14.72 -17.74 7.47
CA LEU A 139 14.90 -18.89 8.35
C LEU A 139 13.68 -19.09 9.27
N PRO A 140 13.31 -20.36 9.52
CA PRO A 140 13.89 -21.57 8.94
C PRO A 140 13.59 -21.63 7.44
N ASP A 141 14.53 -22.20 6.68
CA ASP A 141 14.42 -22.26 5.21
C ASP A 141 13.30 -23.23 4.81
N MET A 142 12.21 -22.69 4.23
CA MET A 142 11.04 -23.47 3.83
C MET A 142 11.34 -24.56 2.79
N ARG A 143 12.47 -24.49 2.10
CA ARG A 143 12.97 -25.58 1.22
C ARG A 143 13.40 -26.81 2.00
N LEU A 144 13.66 -26.63 3.30
CA LEU A 144 14.11 -27.68 4.21
C LEU A 144 12.96 -28.17 5.13
N VAL A 145 11.71 -27.86 4.80
CA VAL A 145 10.54 -28.35 5.58
C VAL A 145 10.60 -29.87 5.69
N PRO A 146 10.54 -30.41 6.92
CA PRO A 146 10.50 -31.85 7.12
C PRO A 146 9.21 -32.43 6.52
N THR A 147 9.34 -33.31 5.54
CA THR A 147 8.20 -33.91 4.81
C THR A 147 7.61 -35.13 5.52
N ASP A 148 8.31 -35.65 6.53
CA ASP A 148 7.96 -36.83 7.32
C ASP A 148 7.33 -36.46 8.68
N LYS A 149 7.12 -35.18 8.92
CA LYS A 149 6.60 -34.66 10.20
C LYS A 149 5.12 -34.32 10.14
N SER A 150 4.47 -34.38 11.31
CA SER A 150 3.11 -33.88 11.47
C SER A 150 3.03 -32.36 11.29
N LYS A 151 1.84 -31.85 11.06
CA LYS A 151 1.61 -30.40 10.96
C LYS A 151 2.07 -29.66 12.22
N GLU A 152 1.82 -30.23 13.39
CA GLU A 152 2.20 -29.68 14.68
C GLU A 152 3.73 -29.61 14.84
N GLU A 153 4.44 -30.64 14.40
CA GLU A 153 5.91 -30.65 14.43
C GLU A 153 6.51 -29.66 13.44
N ILE A 154 5.89 -29.49 12.26
CA ILE A 154 6.32 -28.48 11.27
C ILE A 154 6.10 -27.07 11.82
N LEU A 155 4.96 -26.78 12.45
CA LEU A 155 4.71 -25.50 13.10
C LEU A 155 5.69 -25.23 14.24
N ALA A 156 5.99 -26.23 15.08
CA ALA A 156 6.99 -26.09 16.13
C ALA A 156 8.39 -25.76 15.56
N TRP A 157 8.78 -26.44 14.47
CA TRP A 157 10.03 -26.16 13.77
C TRP A 157 10.06 -24.75 13.16
N GLU A 158 8.95 -24.27 12.62
CA GLU A 158 8.81 -22.91 12.10
C GLU A 158 8.97 -21.86 13.20
N MET A 159 8.38 -22.10 14.39
CA MET A 159 8.45 -21.21 15.54
C MET A 159 9.86 -21.11 16.16
N GLU A 160 10.75 -22.04 15.89
CA GLU A 160 12.17 -21.94 16.27
C GLU A 160 12.92 -20.88 15.47
N GLY A 161 12.31 -20.39 14.38
CA GLY A 161 12.91 -19.41 13.49
C GLY A 161 12.59 -17.96 13.85
N THR A 162 13.21 -17.06 13.09
CA THR A 162 13.10 -15.62 13.32
C THR A 162 11.78 -15.04 12.77
N ARG A 163 11.14 -15.68 11.77
CA ARG A 163 9.92 -15.16 11.13
C ARG A 163 8.76 -15.01 12.12
N ASP A 164 8.55 -16.00 12.97
CA ASP A 164 7.47 -15.98 13.94
C ASP A 164 7.64 -14.83 14.95
N GLU A 165 8.86 -14.64 15.44
CA GLU A 165 9.18 -13.50 16.30
C GLU A 165 8.98 -12.16 15.58
N GLU A 166 9.39 -12.04 14.33
CA GLU A 166 9.26 -10.81 13.53
C GLU A 166 7.78 -10.49 13.28
N ILE A 167 6.96 -11.46 12.89
CA ILE A 167 5.52 -11.20 12.66
C ILE A 167 4.81 -10.82 13.95
N HIS A 168 5.16 -11.42 15.09
CA HIS A 168 4.61 -11.02 16.38
C HIS A 168 4.98 -9.56 16.73
N LYS A 169 6.21 -9.14 16.49
CA LYS A 169 6.64 -7.74 16.66
C LYS A 169 5.87 -6.79 15.74
N ILE A 170 5.69 -7.17 14.46
CA ILE A 170 4.90 -6.39 13.51
C ILE A 170 3.46 -6.23 13.99
N LEU A 171 2.82 -7.33 14.39
CA LEU A 171 1.45 -7.29 14.89
C LEU A 171 1.33 -6.42 16.14
N SER A 172 2.31 -6.47 17.05
CA SER A 172 2.31 -5.66 18.26
C SER A 172 2.36 -4.16 17.97
N VAL A 173 3.12 -3.71 16.95
CA VAL A 173 3.21 -2.29 16.58
C VAL A 173 2.05 -1.84 15.69
N LEU A 174 1.38 -2.74 14.99
CA LEU A 174 0.18 -2.44 14.21
C LEU A 174 -1.09 -2.39 15.07
N GLN A 175 -1.14 -3.14 16.17
CA GLN A 175 -2.33 -3.24 17.00
C GLN A 175 -2.85 -1.89 17.53
N PRO A 176 -2.02 -0.95 17.99
CA PRO A 176 -2.48 0.38 18.36
C PRO A 176 -3.13 1.13 17.19
N LEU A 177 -2.56 1.02 15.97
CA LEU A 177 -3.11 1.65 14.77
C LEU A 177 -4.45 1.03 14.33
N LEU A 178 -4.62 -0.28 14.53
CA LEU A 178 -5.87 -0.98 14.27
C LEU A 178 -6.96 -0.63 15.30
N ALA A 179 -6.55 -0.28 16.52
CA ALA A 179 -7.45 0.14 17.59
C ALA A 179 -7.89 1.61 17.48
N GLU A 180 -7.23 2.42 16.65
CA GLU A 180 -7.65 3.80 16.37
C GLU A 180 -9.03 3.80 15.69
N ALA A 181 -9.97 4.58 16.23
CA ALA A 181 -11.34 4.69 15.69
C ALA A 181 -11.43 5.65 14.49
N ASP A 182 -10.34 5.79 13.70
CA ASP A 182 -10.24 6.76 12.62
C ASP A 182 -10.70 6.24 11.25
N SER A 183 -11.01 4.95 11.15
CA SER A 183 -11.42 4.28 9.91
C SER A 183 -10.41 4.37 8.75
N ILE A 184 -9.13 4.69 9.04
CA ILE A 184 -8.09 4.75 8.02
C ILE A 184 -7.68 3.33 7.61
N PRO A 185 -7.81 2.95 6.32
CA PRO A 185 -7.44 1.62 5.87
C PRO A 185 -5.95 1.34 6.10
N ILE A 186 -5.62 0.09 6.41
CA ILE A 186 -4.25 -0.41 6.51
C ILE A 186 -4.05 -1.46 5.42
N ILE A 187 -3.02 -1.26 4.60
CA ILE A 187 -2.54 -2.22 3.60
C ILE A 187 -1.15 -2.63 4.02
N MET A 188 -0.91 -3.94 4.12
CA MET A 188 0.41 -4.51 4.35
C MET A 188 0.73 -5.52 3.26
N GLY A 189 1.91 -5.41 2.70
CA GLY A 189 2.47 -6.38 1.76
C GLY A 189 3.96 -6.57 2.02
N GLY A 190 4.58 -7.46 1.26
CA GLY A 190 6.00 -7.72 1.41
C GLY A 190 6.39 -9.13 1.02
N ASP A 191 7.62 -9.49 1.35
CA ASP A 191 8.13 -10.85 1.24
C ASP A 191 8.10 -11.54 2.61
N PHE A 192 7.14 -12.42 2.77
CA PHE A 192 6.95 -13.17 4.02
C PHE A 192 7.86 -14.38 4.14
N ASN A 193 8.61 -14.71 3.10
CA ASN A 193 9.51 -15.87 3.03
C ASN A 193 8.88 -17.21 3.46
N VAL A 194 7.58 -17.38 3.16
CA VAL A 194 6.81 -18.59 3.37
C VAL A 194 6.14 -19.04 2.07
N HIS A 195 5.86 -20.34 1.94
CA HIS A 195 5.07 -20.82 0.82
C HIS A 195 3.60 -20.39 0.98
N SER A 196 3.00 -19.91 -0.11
CA SER A 196 1.54 -19.75 -0.18
C SER A 196 0.89 -21.13 -0.31
N HIS A 197 -0.06 -21.42 0.53
CA HIS A 197 -0.89 -22.64 0.47
C HIS A 197 -2.18 -22.38 -0.29
#